data_f56285410495b04993c2415c92cb898d
#
_entry.id   f56285410495b04993c2415c92cb898d
#
_cell.length_a   1.000
_cell.length_b   1.000
_cell.length_c   1.000
_cell.angle_alpha   90.00
_cell.angle_beta   90.00
_cell.angle_gamma   90.00
#
_symmetry.space_group_name_H-M   'P 1'
#
loop_
_entity.id
_entity.type
_entity.pdbx_description
1 polymer ?
#
loop_
_entity_poly.entity_id
_entity_poly.type
_entity_poly.pdbx_seq_one_letter_code
_entity_poly.pdbx_strand_id
1 'polypeptide(L)'
;MLFGFFDGSSTHAGGRVWTICGWIGQRDFLEQFDNEWKLILNKKDWPRSPREFRTYDCVHKYGEFQDWSFAERLALLGDLATLISKSNLLALGSIVIVDDLNRLEPAELSTLQSQALATPLELSLQYVFQQTIVKTRDIFPGEKIFILFDQEPNFLAERYFAFSNRYQKSFGHVFEGIAFGDSKAFTPIQAADMLAYSTYRYELQRRFGEEDGDFPVIPAFTRLITSVAADGGGYDLEALKKLVVVIKENPSGNFWV
;
A
#
# COMPACT_ATOMS: atom_id res chain seq x y z
N MET A 1 21.03 3.29 0.46
CA MET A 1 19.82 3.40 1.31
C MET A 1 18.60 3.30 0.43
N LEU A 2 17.63 2.51 0.85
CA LEU A 2 16.36 2.32 0.15
C LEU A 2 15.28 3.23 0.74
N PHE A 3 14.27 3.50 -0.06
CA PHE A 3 13.05 4.17 0.36
C PHE A 3 11.84 3.30 0.02
N GLY A 4 10.91 3.21 0.97
CA GLY A 4 9.58 2.64 0.76
C GLY A 4 8.55 3.77 0.74
N PHE A 5 7.59 3.71 -0.17
CA PHE A 5 6.47 4.64 -0.24
C PHE A 5 5.18 3.85 -0.19
N PHE A 6 4.34 4.14 0.78
CA PHE A 6 3.11 3.37 1.03
C PHE A 6 1.91 4.29 1.22
N ASP A 7 0.77 3.79 0.78
CA ASP A 7 -0.53 4.43 0.98
C ASP A 7 -1.59 3.38 1.33
N GLY A 8 -2.66 3.82 1.98
CA GLY A 8 -3.79 3.00 2.36
C GLY A 8 -5.02 3.25 1.50
N SER A 9 -5.79 2.20 1.24
CA SER A 9 -7.11 2.35 0.61
C SER A 9 -8.20 1.69 1.45
N SER A 10 -9.43 2.26 1.38
CA SER A 10 -10.59 1.86 2.21
C SER A 10 -10.48 2.24 3.69
N THR A 11 -9.81 3.34 3.98
CA THR A 11 -9.70 3.89 5.33
C THR A 11 -11.02 4.45 5.89
N HIS A 12 -12.09 4.41 5.12
CA HIS A 12 -13.41 4.89 5.55
C HIS A 12 -14.16 3.83 6.37
N ALA A 13 -14.88 4.27 7.37
CA ALA A 13 -15.69 3.41 8.23
C ALA A 13 -16.68 2.56 7.40
N GLY A 14 -16.61 1.23 7.58
CA GLY A 14 -17.50 0.26 6.91
C GLY A 14 -16.94 -0.41 5.66
N GLY A 15 -15.69 -0.17 5.29
CA GLY A 15 -15.04 -0.92 4.20
C GLY A 15 -14.89 -2.40 4.53
N ARG A 16 -15.18 -3.27 3.55
CA ARG A 16 -15.08 -4.74 3.68
C ARG A 16 -13.65 -5.26 3.50
N VAL A 17 -12.83 -4.49 2.81
CA VAL A 17 -11.42 -4.76 2.53
C VAL A 17 -10.61 -3.55 2.97
N TRP A 18 -9.44 -3.78 3.55
CA TRP A 18 -8.47 -2.78 3.90
C TRP A 18 -7.13 -3.12 3.23
N THR A 19 -6.48 -2.15 2.64
CA THR A 19 -5.18 -2.36 2.00
C THR A 19 -4.18 -1.28 2.43
N ILE A 20 -2.92 -1.68 2.58
CA ILE A 20 -1.76 -0.78 2.55
C ILE A 20 -0.80 -1.35 1.52
N CYS A 21 -0.54 -0.59 0.47
CA CYS A 21 0.34 -1.02 -0.62
C CYS A 21 1.36 0.07 -0.94
N GLY A 22 2.45 -0.34 -1.58
CA GLY A 22 3.49 0.62 -1.93
C GLY A 22 4.65 0.00 -2.69
N TRP A 23 5.72 0.77 -2.77
CA TRP A 23 6.89 0.52 -3.59
C TRP A 23 8.17 0.69 -2.79
N ILE A 24 9.15 -0.16 -3.05
CA ILE A 24 10.50 -0.03 -2.52
C ILE A 24 11.45 0.22 -3.70
N GLY A 25 12.33 1.19 -3.54
CA GLY A 25 13.33 1.51 -4.56
C GLY A 25 14.57 2.19 -4.00
N GLN A 26 15.64 2.19 -4.81
CA GLN A 26 16.85 2.95 -4.53
C GLN A 26 16.64 4.43 -4.87
N ARG A 27 17.35 5.31 -4.18
CA ARG A 27 17.21 6.75 -4.32
C ARG A 27 17.32 7.25 -5.76
N ASP A 28 18.33 6.79 -6.48
CA ASP A 28 18.58 7.27 -7.85
C ASP A 28 17.44 6.94 -8.81
N PHE A 29 16.80 5.77 -8.65
CA PHE A 29 15.62 5.40 -9.42
C PHE A 29 14.39 6.25 -9.06
N LEU A 30 14.27 6.66 -7.81
CA LEU A 30 13.14 7.48 -7.36
C LEU A 30 13.18 8.89 -7.91
N GLU A 31 14.36 9.48 -8.05
CA GLU A 31 14.53 10.81 -8.67
C GLU A 31 14.14 10.78 -10.17
N GLN A 32 14.56 9.73 -10.88
CA GLN A 32 14.16 9.53 -12.27
C GLN A 32 12.64 9.30 -12.38
N PHE A 33 12.09 8.42 -11.54
CA PHE A 33 10.66 8.12 -11.48
C PHE A 33 9.82 9.36 -11.25
N ASP A 34 10.20 10.20 -10.27
CA ASP A 34 9.53 11.46 -9.96
C ASP A 34 9.48 12.41 -11.17
N ASN A 35 10.60 12.53 -11.87
CA ASN A 35 10.66 13.37 -13.07
C ASN A 35 9.77 12.81 -14.20
N GLU A 36 9.82 11.53 -14.46
CA GLU A 36 8.99 10.89 -15.52
C GLU A 36 7.51 10.93 -15.17
N TRP A 37 7.14 10.74 -13.90
CA TRP A 37 5.76 10.90 -13.42
C TRP A 37 5.23 12.31 -13.69
N LYS A 38 5.99 13.32 -13.30
CA LYS A 38 5.64 14.73 -13.55
C LYS A 38 5.53 15.06 -15.02
N LEU A 39 6.37 14.48 -15.87
CA LEU A 39 6.25 14.64 -17.34
C LEU A 39 4.95 14.05 -17.86
N ILE A 40 4.51 12.89 -17.35
CA ILE A 40 3.21 12.30 -17.73
C ILE A 40 2.06 13.20 -17.29
N LEU A 41 2.06 13.69 -16.05
CA LEU A 41 1.00 14.60 -15.57
C LEU A 41 0.94 15.92 -16.33
N ASN A 42 2.06 16.39 -16.89
CA ASN A 42 2.18 17.65 -17.60
C ASN A 42 2.13 17.52 -19.14
N LYS A 43 1.65 16.39 -19.68
CA LYS A 43 1.48 16.26 -21.13
C LYS A 43 0.53 17.32 -21.68
N LYS A 44 0.91 17.91 -22.85
CA LYS A 44 0.12 18.98 -23.51
C LYS A 44 -1.25 18.51 -24.01
N ASP A 45 -1.41 17.21 -24.21
CA ASP A 45 -2.64 16.61 -24.72
C ASP A 45 -3.72 16.43 -23.64
N TRP A 46 -3.38 16.67 -22.39
CA TRP A 46 -4.35 16.63 -21.30
C TRP A 46 -5.22 17.89 -21.27
N PRO A 47 -6.49 17.81 -20.89
CA PRO A 47 -7.38 18.99 -20.76
C PRO A 47 -6.79 20.04 -19.80
N ARG A 48 -6.07 19.59 -18.80
CA ARG A 48 -5.24 20.37 -17.88
C ARG A 48 -4.19 19.47 -17.24
N SER A 49 -3.11 20.07 -16.73
CA SER A 49 -2.12 19.34 -15.95
C SER A 49 -2.61 19.19 -14.51
N PRO A 50 -2.89 17.97 -14.02
CA PRO A 50 -3.26 17.77 -12.63
C PRO A 50 -2.04 18.03 -11.73
N ARG A 51 -2.27 18.71 -10.61
CA ARG A 51 -1.24 19.00 -9.61
C ARG A 51 -0.87 17.77 -8.80
N GLU A 52 -1.84 16.87 -8.68
CA GLU A 52 -1.73 15.63 -7.93
C GLU A 52 -2.55 14.55 -8.65
N PHE A 53 -2.00 13.35 -8.70
CA PHE A 53 -2.77 12.20 -9.14
C PHE A 53 -3.33 11.48 -7.92
N ARG A 54 -4.65 11.32 -7.88
CA ARG A 54 -5.37 10.44 -6.96
C ARG A 54 -6.21 9.48 -7.75
N THR A 55 -6.00 8.19 -7.53
CA THR A 55 -6.67 7.15 -8.31
C THR A 55 -8.18 7.21 -8.17
N TYR A 56 -8.68 7.41 -6.94
CA TYR A 56 -10.11 7.58 -6.69
C TYR A 56 -10.71 8.73 -7.49
N ASP A 57 -10.06 9.91 -7.48
CA ASP A 57 -10.55 11.08 -8.20
C ASP A 57 -10.54 10.87 -9.71
N CYS A 58 -9.49 10.23 -10.23
CA CYS A 58 -9.38 9.90 -11.65
C CYS A 58 -10.46 8.90 -12.08
N VAL A 59 -10.67 7.84 -11.29
CA VAL A 59 -11.68 6.81 -11.59
C VAL A 59 -13.10 7.38 -11.55
N HIS A 60 -13.41 8.13 -10.49
CA HIS A 60 -14.77 8.61 -10.22
C HIS A 60 -15.05 10.01 -10.80
N LYS A 61 -14.12 10.57 -11.56
CA LYS A 61 -14.31 11.88 -12.20
C LYS A 61 -14.51 13.02 -11.21
N TYR A 62 -13.71 13.04 -10.13
CA TYR A 62 -13.74 14.08 -9.11
C TYR A 62 -12.55 15.04 -9.22
N GLY A 63 -12.63 16.14 -8.47
CA GLY A 63 -11.54 17.10 -8.33
C GLY A 63 -10.98 17.60 -9.65
N GLU A 64 -9.69 17.37 -9.85
CA GLU A 64 -8.99 17.82 -11.07
C GLU A 64 -9.38 17.02 -12.32
N PHE A 65 -10.11 15.90 -12.18
CA PHE A 65 -10.53 15.04 -13.29
C PHE A 65 -12.00 15.21 -13.69
N GLN A 66 -12.74 16.16 -13.10
CA GLN A 66 -14.18 16.31 -13.34
C GLN A 66 -14.53 16.59 -14.81
N ASP A 67 -13.65 17.28 -15.56
CA ASP A 67 -13.87 17.65 -16.95
C ASP A 67 -13.20 16.68 -17.94
N TRP A 68 -12.49 15.66 -17.42
CA TRP A 68 -11.79 14.70 -18.26
C TRP A 68 -12.75 13.65 -18.83
N SER A 69 -12.60 13.33 -20.10
CA SER A 69 -13.30 12.23 -20.73
C SER A 69 -12.85 10.87 -20.18
N PHE A 70 -13.64 9.83 -20.41
CA PHE A 70 -13.26 8.46 -20.08
C PHE A 70 -11.93 8.05 -20.75
N ALA A 71 -11.77 8.37 -22.04
CA ALA A 71 -10.57 8.01 -22.80
C ALA A 71 -9.30 8.67 -22.25
N GLU A 72 -9.38 9.95 -21.87
CA GLU A 72 -8.24 10.68 -21.30
C GLU A 72 -7.81 10.11 -19.95
N ARG A 73 -8.76 9.81 -19.08
CA ARG A 73 -8.48 9.21 -17.77
C ARG A 73 -7.88 7.81 -17.90
N LEU A 74 -8.40 7.01 -18.83
CA LEU A 74 -7.88 5.68 -19.12
C LEU A 74 -6.47 5.76 -19.73
N ALA A 75 -6.21 6.72 -20.61
CA ALA A 75 -4.88 6.93 -21.18
C ALA A 75 -3.87 7.34 -20.10
N LEU A 76 -4.24 8.27 -19.20
CA LEU A 76 -3.39 8.67 -18.08
C LEU A 76 -3.03 7.47 -17.18
N LEU A 77 -4.02 6.68 -16.76
CA LEU A 77 -3.78 5.46 -15.97
C LEU A 77 -2.86 4.47 -16.71
N GLY A 78 -3.04 4.30 -18.01
CA GLY A 78 -2.21 3.45 -18.85
C GLY A 78 -0.76 3.92 -18.92
N ASP A 79 -0.55 5.23 -19.04
CA ASP A 79 0.78 5.84 -19.08
C ASP A 79 1.51 5.69 -17.74
N LEU A 80 0.81 5.97 -16.62
CA LEU A 80 1.36 5.82 -15.27
C LEU A 80 1.66 4.35 -14.94
N ALA A 81 0.76 3.42 -15.28
CA ALA A 81 1.00 1.99 -15.14
C ALA A 81 2.20 1.52 -15.96
N THR A 82 2.38 2.08 -17.17
CA THR A 82 3.52 1.77 -18.03
C THR A 82 4.83 2.27 -17.43
N LEU A 83 4.84 3.48 -16.86
CA LEU A 83 6.00 4.00 -16.14
C LEU A 83 6.37 3.09 -14.96
N ILE A 84 5.42 2.74 -14.11
CA ILE A 84 5.65 1.86 -12.97
C ILE A 84 6.21 0.50 -13.45
N SER A 85 5.63 -0.08 -14.50
CA SER A 85 6.05 -1.39 -15.01
C SER A 85 7.47 -1.43 -15.57
N LYS A 86 8.00 -0.29 -15.97
CA LYS A 86 9.38 -0.13 -16.47
C LYS A 86 10.37 0.28 -15.39
N SER A 87 9.88 0.69 -14.23
CA SER A 87 10.72 1.08 -13.11
C SER A 87 11.23 -0.16 -12.36
N ASN A 88 12.43 -0.06 -11.76
CA ASN A 88 12.99 -1.12 -10.92
C ASN A 88 12.46 -1.02 -9.49
N LEU A 89 11.14 -0.81 -9.34
CA LEU A 89 10.45 -0.75 -8.06
C LEU A 89 9.95 -2.14 -7.67
N LEU A 90 10.10 -2.50 -6.40
CA LEU A 90 9.52 -3.69 -5.81
C LEU A 90 8.16 -3.33 -5.22
N ALA A 91 7.09 -3.93 -5.71
CA ALA A 91 5.76 -3.77 -5.16
C ALA A 91 5.58 -4.59 -3.88
N LEU A 92 4.93 -4.01 -2.89
CA LEU A 92 4.60 -4.65 -1.63
C LEU A 92 3.18 -4.26 -1.20
N GLY A 93 2.39 -5.22 -0.75
CA GLY A 93 1.03 -4.92 -0.32
C GLY A 93 0.48 -5.86 0.74
N SER A 94 -0.33 -5.31 1.61
CA SER A 94 -1.11 -6.02 2.61
C SER A 94 -2.59 -5.85 2.33
N ILE A 95 -3.35 -6.92 2.50
CA ILE A 95 -4.80 -6.97 2.36
C ILE A 95 -5.38 -7.55 3.64
N VAL A 96 -6.37 -6.88 4.22
CA VAL A 96 -7.15 -7.41 5.36
C VAL A 96 -8.61 -7.47 4.97
N ILE A 97 -9.21 -8.66 5.09
CA ILE A 97 -10.64 -8.84 4.89
C ILE A 97 -11.35 -8.52 6.21
N VAL A 98 -11.97 -7.35 6.26
CA VAL A 98 -12.59 -6.81 7.47
C VAL A 98 -13.75 -7.69 7.93
N ASP A 99 -14.55 -8.21 6.99
CA ASP A 99 -15.63 -9.14 7.29
C ASP A 99 -15.11 -10.41 7.99
N ASP A 100 -13.94 -10.92 7.60
CA ASP A 100 -13.35 -12.11 8.20
C ASP A 100 -12.72 -11.81 9.58
N LEU A 101 -12.14 -10.62 9.77
CA LEU A 101 -11.68 -10.17 11.08
C LEU A 101 -12.84 -10.07 12.07
N ASN A 102 -13.98 -9.57 11.63
CA ASN A 102 -15.19 -9.46 12.45
C ASN A 102 -15.86 -10.81 12.77
N ARG A 103 -15.46 -11.90 12.09
CA ARG A 103 -15.94 -13.28 12.35
C ARG A 103 -15.09 -14.05 13.34
N LEU A 104 -14.00 -13.47 13.82
CA LEU A 104 -13.20 -14.12 14.86
C LEU A 104 -13.96 -14.22 16.17
N GLU A 105 -13.77 -15.33 16.87
CA GLU A 105 -14.32 -15.51 18.20
C GLU A 105 -13.70 -14.52 19.20
N PRO A 106 -14.41 -14.11 20.25
CA PRO A 106 -13.88 -13.16 21.24
C PRO A 106 -12.52 -13.53 21.82
N ALA A 107 -12.26 -14.84 22.02
CA ALA A 107 -10.99 -15.32 22.52
C ALA A 107 -9.85 -15.20 21.49
N GLU A 108 -10.15 -15.36 20.21
CA GLU A 108 -9.20 -15.17 19.10
C GLU A 108 -8.85 -13.69 18.98
N LEU A 109 -9.87 -12.84 18.98
CA LEU A 109 -9.70 -11.37 18.92
C LEU A 109 -8.88 -10.87 20.13
N SER A 110 -9.16 -11.36 21.35
CA SER A 110 -8.38 -11.04 22.56
C SER A 110 -6.91 -11.43 22.40
N THR A 111 -6.62 -12.54 21.73
CA THR A 111 -5.25 -12.96 21.43
C THR A 111 -4.55 -11.96 20.51
N LEU A 112 -5.21 -11.50 19.43
CA LEU A 112 -4.68 -10.45 18.55
C LEU A 112 -4.48 -9.13 19.29
N GLN A 113 -5.44 -8.73 20.14
CA GLN A 113 -5.37 -7.51 20.97
C GLN A 113 -4.13 -7.51 21.87
N SER A 114 -3.76 -8.66 22.44
CA SER A 114 -2.58 -8.77 23.31
C SER A 114 -1.28 -8.40 22.61
N GLN A 115 -1.26 -8.43 21.27
CA GLN A 115 -0.12 -8.07 20.42
C GLN A 115 -0.32 -6.75 19.66
N ALA A 116 -1.40 -6.01 19.94
CA ALA A 116 -1.82 -4.82 19.21
C ALA A 116 -2.03 -5.09 17.71
N LEU A 117 -2.78 -6.16 17.38
CA LEU A 117 -3.09 -6.63 16.02
C LEU A 117 -4.59 -6.82 15.80
N ALA A 118 -5.43 -6.11 16.54
CA ALA A 118 -6.89 -6.32 16.50
C ALA A 118 -7.60 -5.44 15.48
N THR A 119 -6.90 -4.56 14.80
CA THR A 119 -7.50 -3.69 13.77
C THR A 119 -6.90 -3.97 12.40
N PRO A 120 -7.65 -3.68 11.31
CA PRO A 120 -7.12 -3.81 9.95
C PRO A 120 -5.82 -3.03 9.73
N LEU A 121 -5.73 -1.82 10.29
CA LEU A 121 -4.51 -1.00 10.24
C LEU A 121 -3.32 -1.70 10.88
N GLU A 122 -3.47 -2.21 12.09
CA GLU A 122 -2.39 -2.86 12.84
C GLU A 122 -1.88 -4.12 12.13
N LEU A 123 -2.79 -4.94 11.61
CA LEU A 123 -2.45 -6.12 10.81
C LEU A 123 -1.70 -5.73 9.53
N SER A 124 -2.19 -4.71 8.83
CA SER A 124 -1.53 -4.23 7.60
C SER A 124 -0.15 -3.65 7.87
N LEU A 125 0.00 -2.84 8.92
CA LEU A 125 1.29 -2.28 9.31
C LEU A 125 2.27 -3.39 9.69
N GLN A 126 1.83 -4.39 10.47
CA GLN A 126 2.65 -5.54 10.78
C GLN A 126 3.20 -6.18 9.51
N TYR A 127 2.33 -6.52 8.57
CA TYR A 127 2.73 -7.18 7.34
C TYR A 127 3.70 -6.31 6.53
N VAL A 128 3.36 -5.04 6.30
CA VAL A 128 4.18 -4.11 5.51
C VAL A 128 5.57 -3.95 6.13
N PHE A 129 5.69 -3.69 7.43
CA PHE A 129 6.98 -3.55 8.09
C PHE A 129 7.80 -4.84 8.01
N GLN A 130 7.19 -5.98 8.32
CA GLN A 130 7.86 -7.27 8.29
C GLN A 130 8.39 -7.59 6.88
N GLN A 131 7.54 -7.51 5.87
CA GLN A 131 7.93 -7.84 4.50
C GLN A 131 8.95 -6.84 3.95
N THR A 132 8.80 -5.55 4.25
CA THR A 132 9.78 -4.53 3.87
C THR A 132 11.17 -4.85 4.43
N ILE A 133 11.27 -5.24 5.69
CA ILE A 133 12.55 -5.60 6.32
C ILE A 133 13.12 -6.89 5.71
N VAL A 134 12.28 -7.91 5.55
CA VAL A 134 12.70 -9.20 4.95
C VAL A 134 13.22 -8.96 3.53
N LYS A 135 12.46 -8.25 2.70
CA LYS A 135 12.85 -7.96 1.31
C LYS A 135 14.11 -7.08 1.23
N THR A 136 14.24 -6.09 2.12
CA THR A 136 15.46 -5.27 2.18
C THR A 136 16.68 -6.15 2.47
N ARG A 137 16.60 -7.02 3.49
CA ARG A 137 17.69 -7.92 3.85
C ARG A 137 18.04 -8.89 2.73
N ASP A 138 17.04 -9.48 2.08
CA ASP A 138 17.23 -10.60 1.17
C ASP A 138 17.61 -10.13 -0.26
N ILE A 139 17.06 -9.00 -0.71
CA ILE A 139 17.28 -8.48 -2.08
C ILE A 139 18.40 -7.43 -2.10
N PHE A 140 18.55 -6.67 -1.02
CA PHE A 140 19.51 -5.57 -0.93
C PHE A 140 20.39 -5.69 0.33
N PRO A 141 21.21 -6.76 0.44
CA PRO A 141 21.98 -7.03 1.64
C PRO A 141 22.93 -5.86 1.98
N GLY A 142 22.91 -5.46 3.24
CA GLY A 142 23.70 -4.31 3.74
C GLY A 142 23.03 -2.94 3.59
N GLU A 143 21.91 -2.84 2.87
CA GLU A 143 21.16 -1.62 2.77
C GLU A 143 20.22 -1.43 3.97
N LYS A 144 19.94 -0.16 4.27
CA LYS A 144 18.88 0.24 5.19
C LYS A 144 17.70 0.81 4.42
N ILE A 145 16.49 0.68 5.01
CA ILE A 145 15.27 1.24 4.44
C ILE A 145 14.65 2.28 5.36
N PHE A 146 14.19 3.37 4.74
CA PHE A 146 13.36 4.40 5.34
C PHE A 146 11.99 4.40 4.66
N ILE A 147 10.90 4.44 5.41
CA ILE A 147 9.54 4.34 4.87
C ILE A 147 8.82 5.68 4.97
N LEU A 148 8.23 6.12 3.85
CA LEU A 148 7.30 7.24 3.81
C LEU A 148 5.87 6.72 3.58
N PHE A 149 4.96 7.15 4.44
CA PHE A 149 3.52 6.96 4.26
C PHE A 149 2.88 8.26 3.77
N ASP A 150 1.73 8.17 3.09
CA ASP A 150 0.93 9.35 2.83
C ASP A 150 0.46 9.99 4.15
N GLN A 151 0.11 11.27 4.06
CA GLN A 151 -0.23 12.08 5.22
C GLN A 151 -1.51 11.56 5.89
N GLU A 152 -1.40 11.18 7.15
CA GLU A 152 -2.49 10.62 7.95
C GLU A 152 -2.90 11.56 9.07
N PRO A 153 -4.18 11.50 9.52
CA PRO A 153 -4.59 12.23 10.73
C PRO A 153 -3.72 11.88 11.94
N ASN A 154 -3.43 12.86 12.79
CA ASN A 154 -2.52 12.71 13.94
C ASN A 154 -2.81 11.50 14.83
N PHE A 155 -4.09 11.17 15.05
CA PHE A 155 -4.48 10.03 15.90
C PHE A 155 -4.13 8.66 15.28
N LEU A 156 -4.00 8.57 13.96
CA LEU A 156 -3.49 7.38 13.28
C LEU A 156 -1.97 7.35 13.25
N ALA A 157 -1.32 8.51 13.06
CA ALA A 157 0.12 8.61 13.00
C ALA A 157 0.82 8.01 14.25
N GLU A 158 0.22 8.16 15.44
CA GLU A 158 0.75 7.56 16.66
C GLU A 158 0.87 6.04 16.57
N ARG A 159 -0.06 5.35 15.90
CA ARG A 159 -0.02 3.90 15.69
C ARG A 159 1.14 3.51 14.76
N TYR A 160 1.33 4.23 13.67
CA TYR A 160 2.45 4.01 12.76
C TYR A 160 3.78 4.16 13.49
N PHE A 161 3.95 5.21 14.31
CA PHE A 161 5.17 5.41 15.11
C PHE A 161 5.36 4.33 16.16
N ALA A 162 4.30 3.83 16.80
CA ALA A 162 4.40 2.73 17.76
C ALA A 162 4.95 1.45 17.10
N PHE A 163 4.46 1.11 15.89
CA PHE A 163 4.99 0.00 15.10
C PHE A 163 6.43 0.27 14.67
N SER A 164 6.72 1.43 14.11
CA SER A 164 8.07 1.82 13.70
C SER A 164 9.08 1.65 14.83
N ASN A 165 8.78 2.16 16.02
CA ASN A 165 9.64 2.05 17.20
C ASN A 165 9.88 0.60 17.62
N ARG A 166 8.86 -0.28 17.51
CA ARG A 166 9.00 -1.70 17.80
C ARG A 166 9.98 -2.36 16.82
N TYR A 167 9.81 -2.10 15.52
CA TYR A 167 10.67 -2.66 14.49
C TYR A 167 12.09 -2.08 14.53
N GLN A 168 12.25 -0.80 14.81
CA GLN A 168 13.57 -0.18 14.92
C GLN A 168 14.39 -0.77 16.06
N LYS A 169 13.76 -1.10 17.19
CA LYS A 169 14.44 -1.78 18.31
C LYS A 169 14.97 -3.15 17.92
N SER A 170 14.23 -3.90 17.10
CA SER A 170 14.58 -5.29 16.74
C SER A 170 15.45 -5.34 15.47
N PHE A 171 15.28 -4.41 14.53
CA PHE A 171 15.84 -4.46 13.19
C PHE A 171 16.52 -3.15 12.77
N GLY A 172 17.02 -2.34 13.72
CA GLY A 172 17.67 -1.06 13.43
C GLY A 172 18.92 -1.13 12.56
N HIS A 173 19.44 -2.33 12.31
CA HIS A 173 20.52 -2.56 11.34
C HIS A 173 20.01 -2.58 9.89
N VAL A 174 18.69 -2.79 9.66
CA VAL A 174 18.03 -2.79 8.34
C VAL A 174 17.03 -1.66 8.23
N PHE A 175 16.28 -1.37 9.29
CA PHE A 175 15.18 -0.43 9.32
C PHE A 175 15.58 0.87 10.01
N GLU A 176 15.52 2.00 9.28
CA GLU A 176 15.94 3.33 9.78
C GLU A 176 14.80 4.08 10.49
N GLY A 177 13.58 3.98 9.97
CA GLY A 177 12.41 4.65 10.54
C GLY A 177 11.34 4.99 9.52
N ILE A 178 10.39 5.83 9.93
CA ILE A 178 9.30 6.32 9.08
C ILE A 178 9.17 7.83 9.10
N ALA A 179 8.52 8.38 8.07
CA ALA A 179 7.92 9.71 8.05
C ALA A 179 6.59 9.70 7.29
N PHE A 180 5.86 10.81 7.39
CA PHE A 180 4.70 11.09 6.55
C PHE A 180 5.08 12.15 5.52
N GLY A 181 4.64 11.96 4.28
CA GLY A 181 4.91 12.86 3.17
C GLY A 181 3.63 13.36 2.53
N ASP A 182 3.67 14.56 1.97
CA ASP A 182 2.61 15.08 1.11
C ASP A 182 2.77 14.45 -0.29
N SER A 183 1.75 13.73 -0.75
CA SER A 183 1.72 13.10 -2.07
C SER A 183 1.97 14.06 -3.23
N LYS A 184 1.67 15.37 -3.06
CA LYS A 184 2.01 16.41 -4.05
C LYS A 184 3.52 16.63 -4.18
N ALA A 185 4.25 16.46 -3.10
CA ALA A 185 5.70 16.61 -3.07
C ALA A 185 6.44 15.33 -3.46
N PHE A 186 5.83 14.16 -3.19
CA PHE A 186 6.43 12.84 -3.38
C PHE A 186 5.58 11.97 -4.31
N THR A 187 5.82 12.04 -5.61
CA THR A 187 5.03 11.30 -6.61
C THR A 187 5.06 9.77 -6.43
N PRO A 188 6.09 9.12 -5.85
CA PRO A 188 6.00 7.70 -5.51
C PRO A 188 4.88 7.35 -4.52
N ILE A 189 4.41 8.29 -3.69
CA ILE A 189 3.21 8.12 -2.85
C ILE A 189 1.95 8.04 -3.73
N GLN A 190 1.87 8.87 -4.80
CA GLN A 190 0.76 8.79 -5.76
C GLN A 190 0.73 7.44 -6.50
N ALA A 191 1.91 6.88 -6.78
CA ALA A 191 2.00 5.53 -7.33
C ALA A 191 1.58 4.46 -6.31
N ALA A 192 1.84 4.68 -5.02
CA ALA A 192 1.39 3.81 -3.95
C ALA A 192 -0.15 3.85 -3.80
N ASP A 193 -0.78 5.04 -3.89
CA ASP A 193 -2.24 5.20 -3.98
C ASP A 193 -2.82 4.38 -5.12
N MET A 194 -2.20 4.44 -6.31
CA MET A 194 -2.65 3.66 -7.46
C MET A 194 -2.61 2.14 -7.19
N LEU A 195 -1.57 1.65 -6.54
CA LEU A 195 -1.45 0.24 -6.20
C LEU A 195 -2.46 -0.15 -5.11
N ALA A 196 -2.59 0.66 -4.05
CA ALA A 196 -3.49 0.39 -2.94
C ALA A 196 -4.96 0.37 -3.37
N TYR A 197 -5.38 1.40 -4.13
CA TYR A 197 -6.74 1.47 -4.68
C TYR A 197 -7.04 0.31 -5.63
N SER A 198 -6.12 0.00 -6.54
CA SER A 198 -6.31 -1.08 -7.51
C SER A 198 -6.39 -2.45 -6.82
N THR A 199 -5.56 -2.69 -5.79
CA THR A 199 -5.60 -3.91 -4.98
C THR A 199 -6.93 -4.02 -4.22
N TYR A 200 -7.37 -2.93 -3.61
CA TYR A 200 -8.66 -2.85 -2.93
C TYR A 200 -9.83 -3.22 -3.87
N ARG A 201 -9.90 -2.61 -5.06
CA ARG A 201 -10.96 -2.88 -6.04
C ARG A 201 -10.91 -4.30 -6.57
N TYR A 202 -9.72 -4.82 -6.84
CA TYR A 202 -9.54 -6.21 -7.27
C TYR A 202 -10.08 -7.19 -6.22
N GLU A 203 -9.79 -6.98 -4.93
CA GLU A 203 -10.28 -7.86 -3.87
C GLU A 203 -11.80 -7.75 -3.65
N LEU A 204 -12.37 -6.55 -3.76
CA LEU A 204 -13.82 -6.35 -3.72
C LEU A 204 -14.51 -7.13 -4.84
N GLN A 205 -14.02 -7.01 -6.07
CA GLN A 205 -14.59 -7.74 -7.20
C GLN A 205 -14.42 -9.25 -7.02
N ARG A 206 -13.21 -9.71 -6.69
CA ARG A 206 -12.88 -11.12 -6.57
C ARG A 206 -13.67 -11.84 -5.47
N ARG A 207 -13.87 -11.19 -4.33
CA ARG A 207 -14.49 -11.80 -3.15
C ARG A 207 -15.98 -11.55 -3.05
N PHE A 208 -16.43 -10.41 -3.51
CA PHE A 208 -17.81 -9.95 -3.28
C PHE A 208 -18.60 -9.66 -4.56
N GLY A 209 -17.95 -9.77 -5.71
CA GLY A 209 -18.59 -9.49 -7.00
C GLY A 209 -18.92 -8.00 -7.21
N GLU A 210 -18.31 -7.11 -6.41
CA GLU A 210 -18.53 -5.67 -6.53
C GLU A 210 -17.78 -5.10 -7.73
N GLU A 211 -18.52 -4.67 -8.74
CA GLU A 211 -17.96 -4.07 -9.96
C GLU A 211 -17.72 -2.56 -9.79
N ASP A 212 -16.74 -2.03 -10.51
CA ASP A 212 -16.35 -0.60 -10.51
C ASP A 212 -17.22 0.27 -11.44
N GLY A 213 -18.42 -0.18 -11.78
CA GLY A 213 -19.18 0.45 -12.85
C GLY A 213 -18.44 0.36 -14.19
N ASP A 214 -18.42 1.45 -14.95
CA ASP A 214 -17.87 1.45 -16.32
C ASP A 214 -16.35 1.65 -16.41
N PHE A 215 -15.63 1.84 -15.28
CA PHE A 215 -14.20 2.17 -15.33
C PHE A 215 -13.31 0.94 -15.08
N PRO A 216 -12.52 0.47 -16.08
CA PRO A 216 -11.74 -0.76 -15.97
C PRO A 216 -10.42 -0.54 -15.22
N VAL A 217 -10.46 -0.43 -13.89
CA VAL A 217 -9.25 -0.37 -13.05
C VAL A 217 -8.44 -1.67 -13.13
N ILE A 218 -9.12 -2.81 -13.20
CA ILE A 218 -8.51 -4.13 -13.17
C ILE A 218 -7.52 -4.42 -14.30
N PRO A 219 -7.77 -4.06 -15.58
CA PRO A 219 -6.77 -4.27 -16.63
C PRO A 219 -5.47 -3.48 -16.43
N ALA A 220 -5.56 -2.24 -15.94
CA ALA A 220 -4.37 -1.44 -15.60
C ALA A 220 -3.62 -2.07 -14.42
N PHE A 221 -4.34 -2.53 -13.40
CA PHE A 221 -3.78 -3.24 -12.25
C PHE A 221 -3.15 -4.57 -12.64
N THR A 222 -3.79 -5.37 -13.48
CA THR A 222 -3.23 -6.64 -13.95
C THR A 222 -1.91 -6.42 -14.67
N ARG A 223 -1.79 -5.38 -15.50
CA ARG A 223 -0.51 -5.01 -16.11
C ARG A 223 0.55 -4.65 -15.07
N LEU A 224 0.17 -3.87 -14.04
CA LEU A 224 1.05 -3.49 -12.95
C LEU A 224 1.63 -4.72 -12.25
N ILE A 225 0.79 -5.59 -11.73
CA ILE A 225 1.23 -6.73 -10.91
C ILE A 225 1.93 -7.84 -11.70
N THR A 226 1.63 -7.98 -12.99
CA THR A 226 2.30 -8.98 -13.85
C THR A 226 3.64 -8.53 -14.40
N SER A 227 3.92 -7.23 -14.37
CA SER A 227 5.15 -6.65 -14.94
C SER A 227 6.20 -6.26 -13.91
N VAL A 228 5.86 -6.23 -12.62
CA VAL A 228 6.80 -5.90 -11.53
C VAL A 228 6.95 -7.07 -10.58
N ALA A 229 8.11 -7.14 -9.93
CA ALA A 229 8.28 -8.06 -8.81
C ALA A 229 7.32 -7.60 -7.70
N ALA A 230 6.28 -8.37 -7.46
CA ALA A 230 5.27 -8.05 -6.47
C ALA A 230 5.24 -9.11 -5.38
N ASP A 231 5.14 -8.66 -4.14
CA ASP A 231 4.86 -9.52 -3.00
C ASP A 231 3.66 -8.96 -2.24
N GLY A 232 2.64 -9.79 -2.08
CA GLY A 232 1.43 -9.40 -1.38
C GLY A 232 0.92 -10.52 -0.51
N GLY A 233 0.45 -10.17 0.67
CA GLY A 233 -0.16 -11.11 1.58
C GLY A 233 -1.47 -10.58 2.13
N GLY A 234 -2.35 -11.51 2.49
CA GLY A 234 -3.68 -11.19 2.97
C GLY A 234 -4.01 -11.87 4.28
N TYR A 235 -4.77 -11.18 5.09
CA TYR A 235 -5.41 -11.69 6.28
C TYR A 235 -6.88 -11.97 6.00
N ASP A 236 -7.17 -13.14 5.44
CA ASP A 236 -8.48 -13.74 5.46
C ASP A 236 -8.69 -14.56 6.74
N LEU A 237 -9.86 -15.17 6.90
CA LEU A 237 -10.20 -15.91 8.11
C LEU A 237 -9.20 -17.02 8.45
N GLU A 238 -8.69 -17.72 7.44
CA GLU A 238 -7.72 -18.80 7.64
C GLU A 238 -6.37 -18.25 8.11
N ALA A 239 -5.87 -17.21 7.46
CA ALA A 239 -4.63 -16.55 7.83
C ALA A 239 -4.71 -15.93 9.24
N LEU A 240 -5.85 -15.31 9.60
CA LEU A 240 -6.09 -14.76 10.93
C LEU A 240 -6.07 -15.86 12.00
N LYS A 241 -6.72 -16.99 11.77
CA LYS A 241 -6.70 -18.14 12.69
C LYS A 241 -5.31 -18.73 12.84
N LYS A 242 -4.54 -18.85 11.76
CA LYS A 242 -3.13 -19.27 11.82
C LYS A 242 -2.29 -18.29 12.65
N LEU A 243 -2.48 -16.99 12.45
CA LEU A 243 -1.78 -15.96 13.24
C LEU A 243 -2.09 -16.09 14.74
N VAL A 244 -3.36 -16.33 15.11
CA VAL A 244 -3.77 -16.56 16.51
C VAL A 244 -3.04 -17.77 17.11
N VAL A 245 -2.89 -18.87 16.35
CA VAL A 245 -2.14 -20.05 16.80
C VAL A 245 -0.68 -19.70 17.05
N VAL A 246 -0.03 -19.04 16.09
CA VAL A 246 1.38 -18.61 16.20
C VAL A 246 1.60 -17.73 17.42
N ILE A 247 0.70 -16.77 17.69
CA ILE A 247 0.78 -15.91 18.88
C ILE A 247 0.65 -16.71 20.17
N LYS A 248 -0.26 -17.68 20.24
CA LYS A 248 -0.43 -18.52 21.43
C LYS A 248 0.79 -19.38 21.72
N GLU A 249 1.44 -19.89 20.69
CA GLU A 249 2.67 -20.68 20.80
C GLU A 249 3.89 -19.82 21.15
N ASN A 250 3.89 -18.54 20.77
CA ASN A 250 4.99 -17.59 20.96
C ASN A 250 4.50 -16.28 21.62
N PRO A 251 4.01 -16.30 22.87
CA PRO A 251 3.42 -15.13 23.53
C PRO A 251 4.41 -13.98 23.78
N SER A 252 5.72 -14.25 23.71
CA SER A 252 6.78 -13.22 23.82
C SER A 252 6.86 -12.27 22.62
N GLY A 253 6.08 -12.50 21.57
CA GLY A 253 6.06 -11.64 20.38
C GLY A 253 7.24 -11.82 19.42
N ASN A 254 8.05 -12.88 19.60
CA ASN A 254 9.17 -13.22 18.69
C ASN A 254 8.73 -14.04 17.46
N PHE A 255 7.50 -13.85 16.99
CA PHE A 255 7.00 -14.47 15.76
C PHE A 255 7.31 -13.63 14.50
N TRP A 256 8.21 -12.66 14.63
CA TRP A 256 8.74 -11.83 13.57
C TRP A 256 9.96 -12.51 12.94
N VAL A 257 9.75 -13.31 11.92
CA VAL A 257 10.84 -13.84 11.12
C VAL A 257 10.62 -13.52 9.66
#